data_f1675326e7dbb722767e9e45e14a2398
#
_entry.id   f1675326e7dbb722767e9e45e14a2398
#
_cell.length_a   1.000
_cell.length_b   1.000
_cell.length_c   1.000
_cell.angle_alpha   90.00
_cell.angle_beta   90.00
_cell.angle_gamma   90.00
#
_symmetry.space_group_name_H-M   'P 1'
#
loop_
_entity.id
_entity.type
_entity.pdbx_description
1 polymer ?
#
loop_
_entity_poly.entity_id
_entity_poly.type
_entity_poly.pdbx_seq_one_letter_code
_entity_poly.pdbx_strand_id
1 'polypeptide(L)'
;MTICKAPLLAVVDDDAEVRMALTRFVSSAGFEVEAFESGAAFLRSVDDHEPDCVLLDLHMPGTNGFDVQRAMAPAHAGVPVIVITGHDSSEARARALSGGAKGYLCKPVDGATLLQTIDAAIAGRTAKAGWRRP
;
A
#
# COMPACT_ATOMS: atom_id res chain seq x y z
N MET A 1 -20.42 19.91 11.47
CA MET A 1 -19.16 19.23 11.85
C MET A 1 -18.70 18.30 10.74
N THR A 2 -17.46 18.42 10.36
CA THR A 2 -16.89 17.55 9.34
C THR A 2 -16.33 16.29 9.99
N ILE A 3 -16.76 15.13 9.51
CA ILE A 3 -16.24 13.84 9.98
C ILE A 3 -15.23 13.36 8.95
N CYS A 4 -13.99 13.12 9.39
CA CYS A 4 -12.98 12.56 8.53
C CYS A 4 -13.34 11.13 8.17
N LYS A 5 -13.45 10.85 6.88
CA LYS A 5 -13.69 9.51 6.38
C LYS A 5 -12.44 8.65 6.58
N ALA A 6 -12.63 7.38 6.95
CA ALA A 6 -11.50 6.47 7.10
C ALA A 6 -10.72 6.36 5.79
N PRO A 7 -9.38 6.34 5.86
CA PRO A 7 -8.57 6.18 4.65
C PRO A 7 -8.82 4.85 3.98
N LEU A 8 -8.73 4.86 2.65
CA LEU A 8 -8.83 3.66 1.84
C LEU A 8 -7.43 3.11 1.57
N LEU A 9 -7.19 1.87 1.95
CA LEU A 9 -5.95 1.17 1.63
C LEU A 9 -6.19 0.20 0.49
N ALA A 10 -5.26 0.15 -0.45
CA ALA A 10 -5.23 -0.91 -1.45
C ALA A 10 -4.22 -1.96 -1.00
N VAL A 11 -4.60 -3.23 -1.02
CA VAL A 11 -3.71 -4.35 -0.74
C VAL A 11 -3.50 -5.10 -2.03
N VAL A 12 -2.27 -5.10 -2.54
CA VAL A 12 -1.94 -5.70 -3.83
C VAL A 12 -0.93 -6.83 -3.59
N ASP A 13 -1.39 -8.06 -3.65
CA ASP A 13 -0.57 -9.25 -3.39
C ASP A 13 -1.20 -10.45 -4.10
N ASP A 14 -0.41 -11.23 -4.82
CA ASP A 14 -0.92 -12.39 -5.54
C ASP A 14 -1.17 -13.61 -4.64
N ASP A 15 -0.58 -13.63 -3.45
CA ASP A 15 -0.81 -14.69 -2.47
C ASP A 15 -2.12 -14.43 -1.72
N ALA A 16 -3.11 -15.29 -1.94
CA ALA A 16 -4.43 -15.12 -1.36
C ALA A 16 -4.41 -15.13 0.18
N GLU A 17 -3.58 -15.97 0.80
CA GLU A 17 -3.50 -16.03 2.26
C GLU A 17 -2.91 -14.75 2.84
N VAL A 18 -1.84 -14.25 2.25
CA VAL A 18 -1.21 -13.00 2.68
C VAL A 18 -2.17 -11.84 2.45
N ARG A 19 -2.80 -11.78 1.28
CA ARG A 19 -3.76 -10.73 0.95
C ARG A 19 -4.92 -10.68 1.95
N MET A 20 -5.47 -11.85 2.28
CA MET A 20 -6.56 -11.93 3.25
C MET A 20 -6.12 -11.53 4.64
N ALA A 21 -4.94 -11.97 5.07
CA ALA A 21 -4.41 -11.65 6.40
C ALA A 21 -4.18 -10.14 6.54
N LEU A 22 -3.57 -9.51 5.53
CA LEU A 22 -3.35 -8.07 5.53
C LEU A 22 -4.67 -7.31 5.53
N THR A 23 -5.61 -7.74 4.69
CA THR A 23 -6.92 -7.10 4.60
C THR A 23 -7.65 -7.13 5.93
N ARG A 24 -7.68 -8.29 6.59
CA ARG A 24 -8.33 -8.42 7.89
C ARG A 24 -7.66 -7.57 8.96
N PHE A 25 -6.33 -7.56 8.96
CA PHE A 25 -5.57 -6.83 9.96
C PHE A 25 -5.82 -5.32 9.85
N VAL A 26 -5.65 -4.76 8.66
CA VAL A 26 -5.82 -3.30 8.49
C VAL A 26 -7.29 -2.88 8.60
N SER A 27 -8.21 -3.73 8.17
CA SER A 27 -9.63 -3.49 8.35
C SER A 27 -9.99 -3.40 9.83
N SER A 28 -9.45 -4.30 10.66
CA SER A 28 -9.70 -4.28 12.10
C SER A 28 -9.09 -3.05 12.77
N ALA A 29 -8.12 -2.41 12.15
CA ALA A 29 -7.51 -1.17 12.66
C ALA A 29 -8.29 0.09 12.25
N GLY A 30 -9.39 -0.06 11.53
CA GLY A 30 -10.28 1.04 11.19
C GLY A 30 -10.18 1.55 9.75
N PHE A 31 -9.32 0.98 8.92
CA PHE A 31 -9.18 1.39 7.53
C PHE A 31 -10.22 0.72 6.63
N GLU A 32 -10.61 1.41 5.57
CA GLU A 32 -11.31 0.78 4.47
C GLU A 32 -10.28 0.10 3.57
N VAL A 33 -10.62 -1.04 2.96
CA VAL A 33 -9.66 -1.84 2.21
C VAL A 33 -10.26 -2.31 0.89
N GLU A 34 -9.49 -2.18 -0.18
CA GLU A 34 -9.76 -2.88 -1.44
C GLU A 34 -8.56 -3.77 -1.72
N ALA A 35 -8.82 -5.04 -1.99
CA ALA A 35 -7.76 -6.04 -2.22
C ALA A 35 -7.69 -6.41 -3.69
N PHE A 36 -6.48 -6.57 -4.21
CA PHE A 36 -6.22 -6.91 -5.60
C PHE A 36 -5.25 -8.08 -5.69
N GLU A 37 -5.56 -9.04 -6.55
CA GLU A 37 -4.74 -10.23 -6.72
C GLU A 37 -3.56 -10.02 -7.68
N SER A 38 -3.50 -8.88 -8.35
CA SER A 38 -2.43 -8.58 -9.32
C SER A 38 -2.22 -7.08 -9.45
N GLY A 39 -1.03 -6.70 -9.91
CA GLY A 39 -0.73 -5.30 -10.22
C GLY A 39 -1.62 -4.77 -11.33
N ALA A 40 -1.92 -5.60 -12.33
CA ALA A 40 -2.79 -5.19 -13.44
C ALA A 40 -4.21 -4.88 -12.95
N ALA A 41 -4.76 -5.71 -12.06
CA ALA A 41 -6.09 -5.46 -11.49
C ALA A 41 -6.13 -4.14 -10.72
N PHE A 42 -5.10 -3.88 -9.92
CA PHE A 42 -4.99 -2.62 -9.20
C PHE A 42 -4.93 -1.43 -10.15
N LEU A 43 -4.08 -1.49 -11.17
CA LEU A 43 -3.91 -0.38 -12.11
C LEU A 43 -5.18 -0.07 -12.91
N ARG A 44 -6.02 -1.09 -13.15
CA ARG A 44 -7.32 -0.86 -13.79
C ARG A 44 -8.28 -0.07 -12.90
N SER A 45 -8.10 -0.15 -11.59
CA SER A 45 -9.00 0.47 -10.61
C SER A 45 -8.52 1.84 -10.13
N VAL A 46 -7.22 2.09 -10.16
CA VAL A 46 -6.62 3.24 -9.47
C VAL A 46 -7.12 4.59 -9.99
N ASP A 47 -7.43 4.69 -11.28
CA ASP A 47 -7.90 5.95 -11.87
C ASP A 47 -9.31 6.31 -11.38
N ASP A 48 -10.15 5.33 -11.12
CA ASP A 48 -11.51 5.54 -10.66
C ASP A 48 -11.62 5.57 -9.13
N HIS A 49 -10.78 4.79 -8.46
CA HIS A 49 -10.79 4.64 -7.01
C HIS A 49 -9.36 4.77 -6.47
N GLU A 50 -8.87 6.01 -6.41
CA GLU A 50 -7.53 6.27 -5.90
C GLU A 50 -7.47 6.01 -4.40
N PRO A 51 -6.62 5.09 -3.92
CA PRO A 51 -6.49 4.85 -2.49
C PRO A 51 -5.68 5.94 -1.82
N ASP A 52 -5.74 5.97 -0.49
CA ASP A 52 -4.94 6.87 0.31
C ASP A 52 -3.55 6.30 0.61
N CYS A 53 -3.38 4.99 0.46
CA CYS A 53 -2.11 4.30 0.63
C CYS A 53 -2.21 2.93 -0.03
N VAL A 54 -1.08 2.43 -0.57
CA VAL A 54 -1.01 1.12 -1.21
C VAL A 54 -0.02 0.25 -0.46
N LEU A 55 -0.45 -0.96 -0.09
CA LEU A 55 0.43 -2.01 0.40
C LEU A 55 0.72 -2.93 -0.78
N LEU A 56 1.96 -2.98 -1.21
CA LEU A 56 2.34 -3.54 -2.51
C LEU A 56 3.41 -4.61 -2.38
N ASP A 57 3.10 -5.83 -2.85
CA ASP A 57 4.09 -6.88 -2.99
C ASP A 57 4.93 -6.64 -4.25
N LEU A 58 6.23 -6.92 -4.16
CA LEU A 58 7.13 -6.76 -5.31
C LEU A 58 7.10 -7.94 -6.26
N HIS A 59 6.93 -9.15 -5.73
CA HIS A 59 7.11 -10.38 -6.51
C HIS A 59 5.76 -10.98 -6.90
N MET A 60 5.22 -10.49 -8.01
CA MET A 60 3.96 -10.97 -8.56
C MET A 60 4.17 -11.37 -10.02
N PRO A 61 3.49 -12.42 -10.51
CA PRO A 61 3.55 -12.77 -11.92
C PRO A 61 3.01 -11.66 -12.80
N GLY A 62 3.57 -11.48 -13.98
CA GLY A 62 3.12 -10.45 -14.90
C GLY A 62 3.60 -9.08 -14.46
N THR A 63 2.66 -8.22 -14.05
CA THR A 63 2.97 -6.88 -13.57
C THR A 63 3.46 -6.95 -12.13
N ASN A 64 4.77 -6.78 -11.92
CA ASN A 64 5.35 -6.81 -10.57
C ASN A 64 5.21 -5.46 -9.87
N GLY A 65 5.66 -5.39 -8.60
CA GLY A 65 5.53 -4.18 -7.81
C GLY A 65 6.29 -2.98 -8.37
N PHE A 66 7.44 -3.20 -8.98
CA PHE A 66 8.19 -2.12 -9.61
C PHE A 66 7.45 -1.55 -10.83
N ASP A 67 6.79 -2.43 -11.59
CA ASP A 67 5.95 -2.02 -12.72
C ASP A 67 4.78 -1.16 -12.25
N VAL A 68 4.17 -1.55 -11.12
CA VAL A 68 3.08 -0.78 -10.51
C VAL A 68 3.56 0.61 -10.11
N GLN A 69 4.73 0.69 -9.45
CA GLN A 69 5.30 1.98 -9.06
C GLN A 69 5.50 2.89 -10.27
N ARG A 70 6.07 2.35 -11.36
CA ARG A 70 6.31 3.14 -12.57
C ARG A 70 5.00 3.62 -13.21
N ALA A 71 4.00 2.76 -13.24
CA ALA A 71 2.72 3.09 -13.86
C ALA A 71 1.95 4.15 -13.05
N MET A 72 2.12 4.17 -11.74
CA MET A 72 1.45 5.15 -10.88
C MET A 72 2.09 6.54 -10.95
N ALA A 73 3.40 6.61 -11.20
CA ALA A 73 4.16 7.84 -11.03
C ALA A 73 3.59 9.06 -11.76
N PRO A 74 3.15 8.97 -13.04
CA PRO A 74 2.69 10.17 -13.73
C PRO A 74 1.40 10.78 -13.18
N ALA A 75 0.44 9.94 -12.81
CA ALA A 75 -0.91 10.40 -12.44
C ALA A 75 -1.18 10.32 -10.93
N HIS A 76 -0.48 9.43 -10.23
CA HIS A 76 -0.77 9.11 -8.83
C HIS A 76 0.46 9.25 -7.94
N ALA A 77 1.35 10.20 -8.26
CA ALA A 77 2.60 10.41 -7.51
C ALA A 77 2.37 10.75 -6.04
N GLY A 78 1.20 11.32 -5.71
CA GLY A 78 0.87 11.68 -4.34
C GLY A 78 0.36 10.53 -3.49
N VAL A 79 0.12 9.35 -4.07
CA VAL A 79 -0.36 8.19 -3.33
C VAL A 79 0.84 7.48 -2.71
N PRO A 80 0.94 7.40 -1.37
CA PRO A 80 2.06 6.71 -0.74
C PRO A 80 1.98 5.20 -0.97
N VAL A 81 3.11 4.60 -1.29
CA VAL A 81 3.25 3.16 -1.51
C VAL A 81 4.15 2.59 -0.43
N ILE A 82 3.70 1.56 0.24
CA ILE A 82 4.49 0.78 1.19
C ILE A 82 4.73 -0.59 0.57
N VAL A 83 5.98 -0.91 0.34
CA VAL A 83 6.36 -2.20 -0.23
C VAL A 83 6.44 -3.24 0.88
N ILE A 84 5.82 -4.39 0.66
CA ILE A 84 5.87 -5.53 1.57
C ILE A 84 6.35 -6.73 0.77
N THR A 85 7.51 -7.28 1.12
CA THR A 85 8.13 -8.33 0.33
C THR A 85 8.60 -9.50 1.18
N GLY A 86 8.48 -10.72 0.64
CA GLY A 86 9.07 -11.92 1.21
C GLY A 86 10.48 -12.19 0.71
N HIS A 87 10.96 -11.38 -0.23
CA HIS A 87 12.27 -11.57 -0.88
C HIS A 87 13.10 -10.30 -0.74
N ASP A 88 13.58 -10.06 0.48
CA ASP A 88 14.37 -8.87 0.78
C ASP A 88 15.75 -8.94 0.15
N SER A 89 16.21 -7.80 -0.37
CA SER A 89 17.58 -7.61 -0.79
C SER A 89 17.87 -6.12 -0.77
N SER A 90 19.15 -5.76 -0.63
CA SER A 90 19.55 -4.35 -0.65
C SER A 90 19.23 -3.71 -2.00
N GLU A 91 19.31 -4.47 -3.09
CA GLU A 91 18.96 -3.98 -4.42
C GLU A 91 17.47 -3.69 -4.55
N ALA A 92 16.63 -4.63 -4.09
CA ALA A 92 15.18 -4.46 -4.13
C ALA A 92 14.75 -3.27 -3.27
N ARG A 93 15.33 -3.13 -2.09
CA ARG A 93 15.05 -2.02 -1.19
C ARG A 93 15.43 -0.69 -1.83
N ALA A 94 16.64 -0.58 -2.36
CA ALA A 94 17.10 0.64 -3.01
C ALA A 94 16.21 1.00 -4.21
N ARG A 95 15.85 0.02 -4.99
CA ARG A 95 15.00 0.22 -6.18
C ARG A 95 13.59 0.67 -5.81
N ALA A 96 13.01 0.05 -4.77
CA ALA A 96 11.69 0.43 -4.29
C ALA A 96 11.67 1.87 -3.77
N LEU A 97 12.66 2.23 -2.97
CA LEU A 97 12.77 3.58 -2.42
C LEU A 97 13.03 4.62 -3.51
N SER A 98 13.89 4.30 -4.48
CA SER A 98 14.12 5.16 -5.65
C SER A 98 12.86 5.34 -6.47
N GLY A 99 11.99 4.34 -6.51
CA GLY A 99 10.71 4.40 -7.19
C GLY A 99 9.65 5.17 -6.42
N GLY A 100 9.98 5.72 -5.26
CA GLY A 100 9.08 6.56 -4.49
C GLY A 100 8.38 5.89 -3.32
N ALA A 101 8.73 4.64 -2.99
CA ALA A 101 8.11 3.96 -1.84
C ALA A 101 8.36 4.73 -0.54
N LYS A 102 7.32 4.88 0.25
CA LYS A 102 7.40 5.56 1.55
C LYS A 102 7.75 4.60 2.69
N GLY A 103 7.69 3.30 2.44
CA GLY A 103 8.09 2.29 3.40
C GLY A 103 8.47 1.01 2.68
N TYR A 104 9.27 0.19 3.36
CA TYR A 104 9.72 -1.09 2.84
C TYR A 104 9.77 -2.07 4.02
N LEU A 105 8.90 -3.06 3.98
CA LEU A 105 8.75 -4.04 5.06
C LEU A 105 8.95 -5.45 4.54
N CYS A 106 9.51 -6.30 5.38
CA CYS A 106 9.75 -7.70 5.04
C CYS A 106 8.71 -8.61 5.67
N LYS A 107 8.26 -9.61 4.94
CA LYS A 107 7.36 -10.64 5.48
C LYS A 107 8.15 -11.61 6.36
N PRO A 108 7.59 -12.11 7.46
CA PRO A 108 6.26 -11.77 8.02
C PRO A 108 6.26 -10.37 8.63
N VAL A 109 5.18 -9.62 8.40
CA VAL A 109 5.13 -8.22 8.81
C VAL A 109 4.67 -8.13 10.26
N ASP A 110 5.41 -7.36 11.06
CA ASP A 110 4.97 -7.02 12.41
C ASP A 110 3.81 -6.02 12.33
N GLY A 111 2.69 -6.34 12.99
CA GLY A 111 1.50 -5.52 12.90
C GLY A 111 1.67 -4.10 13.40
N ALA A 112 2.37 -3.92 14.53
CA ALA A 112 2.61 -2.58 15.07
C ALA A 112 3.46 -1.75 14.11
N THR A 113 4.51 -2.34 13.53
CA THR A 113 5.36 -1.66 12.55
C THR A 113 4.57 -1.29 11.31
N LEU A 114 3.71 -2.19 10.83
CA LEU A 114 2.87 -1.93 9.66
C LEU A 114 1.96 -0.73 9.91
N LEU A 115 1.27 -0.70 11.04
CA LEU A 115 0.37 0.41 11.36
C LEU A 115 1.10 1.74 11.50
N GLN A 116 2.27 1.73 12.14
CA GLN A 116 3.10 2.94 12.26
C GLN A 116 3.52 3.46 10.89
N THR A 117 3.91 2.55 9.99
CA THR A 117 4.34 2.92 8.64
C THR A 117 3.17 3.49 7.84
N ILE A 118 1.99 2.87 7.93
CA ILE A 118 0.78 3.37 7.27
C ILE A 118 0.41 4.75 7.80
N ASP A 119 0.37 4.90 9.12
CA ASP A 119 0.00 6.19 9.74
C ASP A 119 0.93 7.30 9.29
N ALA A 120 2.24 7.05 9.27
CA ALA A 120 3.23 8.03 8.83
C ALA A 120 3.04 8.40 7.35
N ALA A 121 2.76 7.41 6.51
CA ALA A 121 2.55 7.63 5.09
C ALA A 121 1.30 8.47 4.83
N ILE A 122 0.20 8.17 5.52
CA ILE A 122 -1.05 8.89 5.37
C ILE A 122 -0.94 10.31 5.93
N ALA A 123 -0.23 10.48 7.05
CA ALA A 123 -0.03 11.81 7.64
C ALA A 123 0.70 12.75 6.69
N GLY A 124 1.47 12.21 5.76
CA GLY A 124 2.13 13.00 4.72
C GLY A 124 1.18 13.47 3.61
N ARG A 125 -0.08 12.96 3.58
CA ARG A 125 -1.07 13.38 2.59
C ARG A 125 -2.00 14.41 3.21
N THR A 126 -2.12 15.55 2.56
CA THR A 126 -2.96 16.65 3.04
C THR A 126 -4.42 16.25 3.23
N ALA A 127 -4.96 15.42 2.32
CA ALA A 127 -6.37 15.06 2.32
C ALA A 127 -6.80 14.27 3.56
N LYS A 128 -5.89 13.55 4.21
CA LYS A 128 -6.19 12.69 5.35
C LYS A 128 -5.44 13.05 6.62
N ALA A 129 -4.78 14.20 6.64
CA ALA A 129 -3.89 14.58 7.76
C ALA A 129 -4.60 14.64 9.11
N GLY A 130 -5.90 14.87 9.14
CA GLY A 130 -6.67 14.96 10.40
C GLY A 130 -7.23 13.64 10.91
N TRP A 131 -7.09 12.56 10.14
CA TRP A 131 -7.67 11.28 10.54
C TRP A 131 -6.87 10.62 11.65
N ARG A 132 -7.60 9.97 12.58
CA ARG A 132 -7.01 9.17 13.65
C ARG A 132 -7.74 7.84 13.73
N ARG A 133 -7.00 6.77 14.00
CA ARG A 133 -7.63 5.45 14.20
C ARG A 133 -8.53 5.46 15.42
N PRO A 134 -9.65 4.71 15.36
CA PRO A 134 -10.54 4.58 16.50
C PRO A 134 -9.85 3.98 17.72
#